data_33a303a52ccbfbb99d8d396e4db76c63
#
_entry.id   33a303a52ccbfbb99d8d396e4db76c63
#
_cell.length_a   1.000
_cell.length_b   1.000
_cell.length_c   1.000
_cell.angle_alpha   90.00
_cell.angle_beta   90.00
_cell.angle_gamma   90.00
#
_symmetry.space_group_name_H-M   'P 1'
#
loop_
_entity.id
_entity.type
_entity.pdbx_description
1 polymer ?
#
loop_
_entity_poly.entity_id
_entity_poly.type
_entity_poly.pdbx_seq_one_letter_code
_entity_poly.pdbx_strand_id
1 'polypeptide(L)'
;MWKNRLAYGLVLLTAAVLLFLYSKPFLLTVLIVLLLLMVINGVLVLHDAHSIRVSMRVRPGGQQGKDVNLNIIVNSDKKLLAAQEIFLELETQSTLLGTKKERRFLLPLTSGQSNYTIKVPAEQCGELRFSCKRICVRDVLNLFNVQTAPFAPVRTVIYPRRMKVQLLLSQASAGTPQPEGKMQNRKGNDPSEMFDLREYVPGDDVRSIHWKLSGKTDTLILRQASDPSLYNIVLLMDFGIEKNGEPTPLEELNAAAAVAAAVGTQLVQQHITFSAAVPTRNGLEIYEVRTQKDFQQMLIHWMCFPPVSYTHLTLPTKLEV
;
A
#
# COMPACT_ATOMS: atom_id res chain seq x y z
N MET A 1 -10.11 33.66 1.08
CA MET A 1 -9.64 34.41 -0.11
C MET A 1 -10.69 35.35 -0.70
N TRP A 2 -11.89 34.90 -1.12
CA TRP A 2 -12.89 35.79 -1.69
C TRP A 2 -13.21 36.97 -0.73
N LYS A 3 -13.47 36.70 0.55
CA LYS A 3 -13.78 37.76 1.53
C LYS A 3 -12.68 38.84 1.59
N ASN A 4 -11.39 38.43 1.55
CA ASN A 4 -10.27 39.38 1.59
C ASN A 4 -10.17 40.20 0.29
N ARG A 5 -10.41 39.57 -0.85
CA ARG A 5 -10.47 40.27 -2.15
C ARG A 5 -11.61 41.30 -2.19
N LEU A 6 -12.79 40.92 -1.67
CA LEU A 6 -13.92 41.84 -1.58
C LEU A 6 -13.63 43.00 -0.61
N ALA A 7 -13.04 42.67 0.58
CA ALA A 7 -12.67 43.69 1.54
C ALA A 7 -11.65 44.67 0.96
N TYR A 8 -10.62 44.16 0.26
CA TYR A 8 -9.62 45.01 -0.37
C TYR A 8 -10.23 45.84 -1.52
N GLY A 9 -11.10 45.25 -2.32
CA GLY A 9 -11.86 45.96 -3.37
C GLY A 9 -12.75 47.08 -2.79
N LEU A 10 -13.39 46.82 -1.63
CA LEU A 10 -14.18 47.80 -0.92
C LEU A 10 -13.32 48.99 -0.45
N VAL A 11 -12.10 48.68 0.12
CA VAL A 11 -11.14 49.72 0.53
C VAL A 11 -10.70 50.58 -0.67
N LEU A 12 -10.42 49.97 -1.83
CA LEU A 12 -10.08 50.70 -3.04
C LEU A 12 -11.24 51.54 -3.51
N LEU A 13 -12.48 51.01 -3.51
CA LEU A 13 -13.69 51.72 -3.88
C LEU A 13 -13.94 52.94 -2.98
N THR A 14 -13.83 52.73 -1.67
CA THR A 14 -14.00 53.84 -0.69
C THR A 14 -12.96 54.94 -0.89
N ALA A 15 -11.70 54.57 -1.12
CA ALA A 15 -10.64 55.51 -1.42
C ALA A 15 -10.93 56.32 -2.72
N ALA A 16 -11.42 55.64 -3.75
CA ALA A 16 -11.79 56.28 -5.02
C ALA A 16 -13.00 57.25 -4.86
N VAL A 17 -14.04 56.84 -4.13
CA VAL A 17 -15.20 57.68 -3.82
C VAL A 17 -14.79 58.92 -3.02
N LEU A 18 -13.92 58.76 -1.99
CA LEU A 18 -13.44 59.89 -1.24
C LEU A 18 -12.58 60.83 -2.08
N LEU A 19 -11.78 60.28 -3.00
CA LEU A 19 -11.02 61.10 -3.94
C LEU A 19 -11.97 61.95 -4.84
N PHE A 20 -13.04 61.32 -5.32
CA PHE A 20 -14.03 61.98 -6.16
C PHE A 20 -14.78 63.11 -5.41
N LEU A 21 -15.15 62.84 -4.13
CA LEU A 21 -15.90 63.81 -3.30
C LEU A 21 -15.05 65.02 -2.85
N TYR A 22 -13.83 64.77 -2.46
CA TYR A 22 -12.98 65.77 -1.81
C TYR A 22 -11.86 66.33 -2.70
N SER A 23 -11.57 65.70 -3.86
CA SER A 23 -10.54 66.08 -4.85
C SER A 23 -9.20 66.50 -4.24
N LYS A 24 -8.79 65.91 -3.13
CA LYS A 24 -7.54 66.24 -2.44
C LYS A 24 -6.38 65.40 -2.99
N PRO A 25 -5.22 66.01 -3.31
CA PRO A 25 -4.05 65.28 -3.84
C PRO A 25 -3.55 64.18 -2.91
N PHE A 26 -3.69 64.32 -1.59
CA PHE A 26 -3.39 63.30 -0.63
C PHE A 26 -4.19 61.99 -0.84
N LEU A 27 -5.48 62.08 -1.18
CA LEU A 27 -6.30 60.89 -1.46
C LEU A 27 -5.88 60.17 -2.75
N LEU A 28 -5.38 60.92 -3.71
CA LEU A 28 -4.82 60.34 -4.94
C LEU A 28 -3.52 59.56 -4.61
N THR A 29 -2.63 60.11 -3.76
CA THR A 29 -1.44 59.37 -3.36
C THR A 29 -1.77 58.11 -2.60
N VAL A 30 -2.75 58.13 -1.70
CA VAL A 30 -3.22 56.93 -0.97
C VAL A 30 -3.75 55.86 -1.95
N LEU A 31 -4.57 56.24 -2.93
CA LEU A 31 -5.09 55.30 -3.92
C LEU A 31 -3.97 54.67 -4.76
N ILE A 32 -3.01 55.48 -5.22
CA ILE A 32 -1.85 54.98 -5.97
C ILE A 32 -1.01 54.03 -5.10
N VAL A 33 -0.76 54.35 -3.84
CA VAL A 33 -0.02 53.47 -2.94
C VAL A 33 -0.73 52.13 -2.74
N LEU A 34 -2.05 52.13 -2.53
CA LEU A 34 -2.83 50.89 -2.41
C LEU A 34 -2.74 50.04 -3.69
N LEU A 35 -2.87 50.64 -4.86
CA LEU A 35 -2.74 49.91 -6.13
C LEU A 35 -1.32 49.33 -6.32
N LEU A 36 -0.30 50.14 -6.05
CA LEU A 36 1.11 49.70 -6.10
C LEU A 36 1.36 48.54 -5.15
N LEU A 37 0.85 48.61 -3.93
CA LEU A 37 1.02 47.57 -2.91
C LEU A 37 0.39 46.24 -3.37
N MET A 38 -0.76 46.31 -4.02
CA MET A 38 -1.39 45.14 -4.63
C MET A 38 -0.51 44.51 -5.73
N VAL A 39 -0.01 45.33 -6.65
CA VAL A 39 0.84 44.85 -7.76
C VAL A 39 2.15 44.27 -7.24
N ILE A 40 2.82 45.01 -6.35
CA ILE A 40 4.09 44.55 -5.74
C ILE A 40 3.89 43.23 -5.01
N ASN A 41 2.83 43.13 -4.20
CA ASN A 41 2.54 41.87 -3.48
C ASN A 41 2.31 40.71 -4.45
N GLY A 42 1.58 40.89 -5.53
CA GLY A 42 1.36 39.90 -6.58
C GLY A 42 2.67 39.43 -7.23
N VAL A 43 3.56 40.37 -7.60
CA VAL A 43 4.87 40.06 -8.19
C VAL A 43 5.76 39.29 -7.21
N LEU A 44 5.79 39.71 -5.93
CA LEU A 44 6.59 39.07 -4.91
C LEU A 44 6.12 37.63 -4.63
N VAL A 45 4.80 37.39 -4.57
CA VAL A 45 4.25 36.02 -4.38
C VAL A 45 4.56 35.14 -5.58
N LEU A 46 4.49 35.67 -6.80
CA LEU A 46 4.89 34.93 -8.00
C LEU A 46 6.39 34.55 -7.95
N HIS A 47 7.23 35.47 -7.55
CA HIS A 47 8.66 35.24 -7.38
C HIS A 47 8.91 34.14 -6.31
N ASP A 48 8.26 34.26 -5.15
CA ASP A 48 8.41 33.29 -4.05
C ASP A 48 7.92 31.91 -4.45
N ALA A 49 6.79 31.82 -5.15
CA ALA A 49 6.21 30.56 -5.60
C ALA A 49 7.15 29.73 -6.49
N HIS A 50 8.01 30.39 -7.27
CA HIS A 50 9.02 29.73 -8.11
C HIS A 50 10.20 29.16 -7.30
N SER A 51 10.46 29.71 -6.12
CA SER A 51 11.56 29.28 -5.25
C SER A 51 11.17 28.15 -4.29
N ILE A 52 9.87 27.87 -4.15
CA ILE A 52 9.35 26.87 -3.20
C ILE A 52 9.27 25.50 -3.85
N ARG A 53 9.90 24.53 -3.21
CA ARG A 53 9.80 23.11 -3.57
C ARG A 53 9.17 22.35 -2.42
N VAL A 54 8.13 21.58 -2.74
CA VAL A 54 7.44 20.74 -1.77
C VAL A 54 7.70 19.30 -2.10
N SER A 55 8.06 18.51 -1.11
CA SER A 55 8.21 17.07 -1.22
C SER A 55 7.50 16.39 -0.07
N MET A 56 7.05 15.15 -0.30
CA MET A 56 6.36 14.35 0.70
C MET A 56 7.10 13.04 0.90
N ARG A 57 7.24 12.62 2.16
CA ARG A 57 7.79 11.33 2.55
C ARG A 57 6.86 10.64 3.53
N VAL A 58 6.75 9.33 3.39
CA VAL A 58 5.99 8.47 4.30
C VAL A 58 6.88 7.31 4.73
N ARG A 59 6.72 6.83 5.96
CA ARG A 59 7.41 5.61 6.39
C ARG A 59 6.85 4.41 5.62
N PRO A 60 7.72 3.53 5.10
CA PRO A 60 7.27 2.28 4.53
C PRO A 60 6.68 1.39 5.64
N GLY A 61 5.40 1.08 5.52
CA GLY A 61 4.67 0.23 6.46
C GLY A 61 4.06 0.98 7.64
N GLY A 62 2.76 0.78 7.81
CA GLY A 62 1.96 1.20 8.94
C GLY A 62 1.18 0.02 9.53
N GLN A 63 0.50 0.21 10.64
CA GLN A 63 -0.38 -0.78 11.24
C GLN A 63 -1.80 -0.23 11.28
N GLN A 64 -2.77 -1.05 10.94
CA GLN A 64 -4.19 -0.71 11.03
C GLN A 64 -4.56 -0.21 12.42
N GLY A 65 -5.36 0.85 12.48
CA GLY A 65 -5.77 1.50 13.71
C GLY A 65 -4.74 2.46 14.32
N LYS A 66 -3.56 2.62 13.67
CA LYS A 66 -2.56 3.62 14.07
C LYS A 66 -2.46 4.72 13.03
N ASP A 67 -2.04 5.90 13.45
CA ASP A 67 -1.81 7.00 12.54
C ASP A 67 -0.55 6.77 11.69
N VAL A 68 -0.67 7.08 10.41
CA VAL A 68 0.47 7.20 9.49
C VAL A 68 0.96 8.63 9.49
N ASN A 69 2.23 8.80 9.77
CA ASN A 69 2.86 10.11 9.74
C ASN A 69 3.36 10.44 8.32
N LEU A 70 2.73 11.43 7.72
CA LEU A 70 3.17 12.03 6.46
C LEU A 70 4.08 13.21 6.77
N ASN A 71 5.32 13.14 6.33
CA ASN A 71 6.28 14.23 6.48
C ASN A 71 6.28 15.05 5.19
N ILE A 72 5.79 16.27 5.27
CA ILE A 72 5.83 17.26 4.20
C ILE A 72 7.04 18.14 4.45
N ILE A 73 7.94 18.14 3.49
CA ILE A 73 9.17 18.93 3.53
C ILE A 73 8.97 20.06 2.53
N VAL A 74 8.96 21.27 3.04
CA VAL A 74 8.90 22.49 2.25
C VAL A 74 10.29 23.11 2.27
N ASN A 75 10.90 23.28 1.12
CA ASN A 75 12.18 23.91 0.97
C ASN A 75 12.03 25.20 0.16
N SER A 76 12.55 26.30 0.69
CA SER A 76 12.65 27.56 -0.03
C SER A 76 14.12 27.88 -0.27
N ASP A 77 14.52 27.88 -1.54
CA ASP A 77 15.91 28.14 -1.93
C ASP A 77 16.30 29.61 -1.68
N LYS A 78 15.32 30.47 -1.51
CA LYS A 78 15.53 31.92 -1.29
C LYS A 78 14.75 32.40 -0.06
N LYS A 79 15.12 33.61 0.42
CA LYS A 79 14.35 34.29 1.45
C LYS A 79 12.99 34.67 0.90
N LEU A 80 11.93 34.25 1.59
CA LEU A 80 10.55 34.56 1.22
C LEU A 80 10.26 36.04 1.50
N LEU A 81 9.60 36.70 0.56
CA LEU A 81 9.32 38.13 0.61
C LEU A 81 7.85 38.43 0.94
N ALA A 82 6.94 37.68 0.35
CA ALA A 82 5.50 37.90 0.49
C ALA A 82 4.69 36.62 0.72
N ALA A 83 5.25 35.44 0.42
CA ALA A 83 4.59 34.17 0.64
C ALA A 83 4.56 33.83 2.13
N GLN A 84 3.37 33.52 2.67
CA GLN A 84 3.18 33.23 4.11
C GLN A 84 2.64 31.82 4.36
N GLU A 85 1.80 31.32 3.47
CA GLU A 85 1.13 30.03 3.67
C GLU A 85 1.13 29.20 2.41
N ILE A 86 1.20 27.88 2.60
CA ILE A 86 0.91 26.89 1.55
C ILE A 86 -0.45 26.27 1.82
N PHE A 87 -1.31 26.34 0.83
CA PHE A 87 -2.53 25.54 0.77
C PHE A 87 -2.24 24.24 0.03
N LEU A 88 -2.44 23.11 0.71
CA LEU A 88 -2.18 21.77 0.22
C LEU A 88 -3.49 20.99 0.17
N GLU A 89 -3.83 20.45 -0.99
CA GLU A 89 -4.96 19.54 -1.17
C GLU A 89 -4.42 18.14 -1.48
N LEU A 90 -4.55 17.24 -0.48
CA LEU A 90 -4.10 15.86 -0.54
C LEU A 90 -5.28 14.93 -0.83
N GLU A 91 -5.08 14.02 -1.78
CA GLU A 91 -5.96 12.89 -2.02
C GLU A 91 -5.31 11.64 -1.43
N THR A 92 -6.03 10.96 -0.56
CA THR A 92 -5.66 9.64 -0.03
C THR A 92 -6.53 8.61 -0.71
N GLN A 93 -5.92 7.67 -1.41
CA GLN A 93 -6.60 6.57 -2.09
C GLN A 93 -6.20 5.25 -1.44
N SER A 94 -7.20 4.46 -1.02
CA SER A 94 -7.00 3.06 -0.63
C SER A 94 -7.12 2.17 -1.86
N THR A 95 -6.10 1.36 -2.12
CA THR A 95 -6.11 0.44 -3.27
C THR A 95 -7.11 -0.69 -3.05
N LEU A 96 -7.25 -1.17 -1.81
CA LEU A 96 -8.11 -2.29 -1.45
C LEU A 96 -9.61 -2.00 -1.69
N LEU A 97 -10.07 -0.79 -1.38
CA LEU A 97 -11.49 -0.42 -1.49
C LEU A 97 -11.77 0.59 -2.60
N GLY A 98 -10.74 1.10 -3.28
CA GLY A 98 -10.90 2.15 -4.27
C GLY A 98 -11.41 3.48 -3.69
N THR A 99 -11.53 3.60 -2.37
CA THR A 99 -12.05 4.80 -1.71
C THR A 99 -11.05 5.94 -1.79
N LYS A 100 -11.56 7.14 -2.10
CA LYS A 100 -10.76 8.37 -2.16
C LYS A 100 -11.26 9.32 -1.09
N LYS A 101 -10.32 9.84 -0.29
CA LYS A 101 -10.60 10.88 0.71
C LYS A 101 -9.73 12.10 0.43
N GLU A 102 -10.35 13.27 0.29
CA GLU A 102 -9.64 14.53 0.10
C GLU A 102 -9.50 15.25 1.45
N ARG A 103 -8.32 15.79 1.70
CA ARG A 103 -8.02 16.59 2.89
C ARG A 103 -7.28 17.85 2.49
N ARG A 104 -7.60 18.95 3.17
CA ARG A 104 -7.02 20.26 2.92
C ARG A 104 -6.23 20.71 4.12
N PHE A 105 -5.01 21.16 3.86
CA PHE A 105 -4.10 21.65 4.89
C PHE A 105 -3.61 23.04 4.56
N LEU A 106 -3.46 23.84 5.58
CA LEU A 106 -2.83 25.14 5.54
C LEU A 106 -1.54 25.04 6.35
N LEU A 107 -0.41 25.25 5.71
CA LEU A 107 0.90 25.14 6.34
C LEU A 107 1.56 26.51 6.29
N PRO A 108 2.03 27.06 7.43
CA PRO A 108 2.77 28.30 7.43
C PRO A 108 4.09 28.11 6.68
N LEU A 109 4.54 29.17 6.00
CA LEU A 109 5.80 29.18 5.29
C LEU A 109 6.85 29.93 6.11
N THR A 110 8.03 29.33 6.20
CA THR A 110 9.22 29.99 6.74
C THR A 110 10.34 29.90 5.72
N SER A 111 11.23 30.89 5.71
CA SER A 111 12.42 30.85 4.85
C SER A 111 13.33 29.69 5.23
N GLY A 112 13.86 28.98 4.23
CA GLY A 112 14.67 27.80 4.42
C GLY A 112 13.86 26.52 4.39
N GLN A 113 14.27 25.50 5.15
CA GLN A 113 13.61 24.21 5.19
C GLN A 113 12.64 24.11 6.38
N SER A 114 11.39 23.75 6.08
CA SER A 114 10.34 23.49 7.07
C SER A 114 9.83 22.07 6.94
N ASN A 115 9.64 21.38 8.06
CA ASN A 115 9.16 20.02 8.11
C ASN A 115 7.82 19.98 8.86
N TYR A 116 6.78 19.47 8.20
CA TYR A 116 5.44 19.31 8.77
C TYR A 116 5.07 17.85 8.82
N THR A 117 4.59 17.40 9.97
CA THR A 117 4.10 16.02 10.13
C THR A 117 2.58 16.03 10.23
N ILE A 118 1.94 15.44 9.24
CA ILE A 118 0.48 15.28 9.21
C ILE A 118 0.16 13.84 9.59
N LYS A 119 -0.72 13.67 10.58
CA LYS A 119 -1.23 12.38 11.00
C LYS A 119 -2.45 12.01 10.18
N VAL A 120 -2.40 10.86 9.53
CA VAL A 120 -3.53 10.31 8.77
C VAL A 120 -3.92 8.98 9.40
N PRO A 121 -5.16 8.82 9.89
CA PRO A 121 -5.60 7.57 10.48
C PRO A 121 -5.63 6.46 9.41
N ALA A 122 -4.98 5.33 9.71
CA ALA A 122 -5.01 4.13 8.89
C ALA A 122 -6.15 3.22 9.35
N GLU A 123 -7.37 3.52 8.91
CA GLU A 123 -8.57 2.75 9.26
C GLU A 123 -8.60 1.38 8.56
N GLN A 124 -7.90 1.26 7.44
CA GLN A 124 -7.95 0.11 6.54
C GLN A 124 -6.55 -0.48 6.35
N CYS A 125 -6.47 -1.81 6.25
CA CYS A 125 -5.28 -2.48 5.75
C CYS A 125 -5.20 -2.35 4.22
N GLY A 126 -4.01 -2.59 3.66
CA GLY A 126 -3.73 -2.49 2.23
C GLY A 126 -2.85 -1.30 1.85
N GLU A 127 -2.65 -1.08 0.57
CA GLU A 127 -1.86 0.03 0.09
C GLU A 127 -2.65 1.34 0.19
N LEU A 128 -2.04 2.33 0.84
CA LEU A 128 -2.50 3.72 0.84
C LEU A 128 -1.59 4.54 -0.08
N ARG A 129 -2.19 5.15 -1.08
CA ARG A 129 -1.53 6.08 -2.00
C ARG A 129 -1.92 7.51 -1.63
N PHE A 130 -0.92 8.35 -1.44
CA PHE A 130 -1.08 9.77 -1.20
C PHE A 130 -0.65 10.54 -2.44
N SER A 131 -1.57 11.29 -3.01
CA SER A 131 -1.31 12.15 -4.16
C SER A 131 -1.64 13.59 -3.83
N CYS A 132 -0.89 14.50 -4.42
CA CYS A 132 -1.15 15.91 -4.29
C CYS A 132 -2.01 16.37 -5.46
N LYS A 133 -3.22 16.85 -5.16
CA LYS A 133 -4.13 17.37 -6.18
C LYS A 133 -3.79 18.81 -6.53
N ARG A 134 -3.48 19.62 -5.52
CA ARG A 134 -3.17 21.03 -5.69
C ARG A 134 -2.25 21.55 -4.58
N ILE A 135 -1.28 22.36 -4.98
CA ILE A 135 -0.44 23.14 -4.07
C ILE A 135 -0.56 24.60 -4.50
N CYS A 136 -0.87 25.46 -3.55
CA CYS A 136 -0.96 26.88 -3.81
C CYS A 136 -0.23 27.67 -2.72
N VAL A 137 0.57 28.59 -3.15
CA VAL A 137 1.25 29.57 -2.27
C VAL A 137 0.37 30.80 -2.13
N ARG A 138 0.15 31.24 -0.90
CA ARG A 138 -0.68 32.38 -0.55
C ARG A 138 0.15 33.50 0.05
N ASP A 139 -0.24 34.72 -0.26
CA ASP A 139 0.35 35.91 0.31
C ASP A 139 -0.23 36.27 1.69
N VAL A 140 0.45 37.20 2.38
CA VAL A 140 0.05 37.72 3.70
C VAL A 140 -1.37 38.30 3.70
N LEU A 141 -1.77 38.97 2.62
CA LEU A 141 -3.09 39.59 2.50
C LEU A 141 -4.17 38.61 2.03
N ASN A 142 -3.79 37.40 1.64
CA ASN A 142 -4.68 36.39 1.04
C ASN A 142 -5.43 36.90 -0.23
N LEU A 143 -4.78 37.79 -0.99
CA LEU A 143 -5.29 38.32 -2.23
C LEU A 143 -4.92 37.44 -3.42
N PHE A 144 -3.69 36.91 -3.40
CA PHE A 144 -3.13 36.10 -4.48
C PHE A 144 -2.98 34.63 -4.07
N ASN A 145 -3.12 33.77 -5.05
CA ASN A 145 -2.98 32.33 -4.91
C ASN A 145 -2.26 31.81 -6.16
N VAL A 146 -1.01 31.46 -5.99
CA VAL A 146 -0.17 30.97 -7.07
C VAL A 146 -0.02 29.46 -6.95
N GLN A 147 -0.42 28.74 -8.00
CA GLN A 147 -0.30 27.30 -8.05
C GLN A 147 1.14 26.92 -8.38
N THR A 148 1.70 25.99 -7.60
CA THR A 148 3.01 25.41 -7.83
C THR A 148 2.87 23.95 -8.31
N ALA A 149 3.97 23.39 -8.83
CA ALA A 149 3.98 22.02 -9.31
C ALA A 149 3.65 21.03 -8.19
N PRO A 150 2.76 20.06 -8.43
CA PRO A 150 2.48 18.99 -7.47
C PRO A 150 3.71 18.06 -7.35
N PHE A 151 3.90 17.48 -6.19
CA PHE A 151 4.95 16.49 -5.96
C PHE A 151 4.50 15.08 -6.40
N ALA A 152 5.48 14.18 -6.58
CA ALA A 152 5.22 12.80 -6.94
C ALA A 152 4.40 12.08 -5.86
N PRO A 153 3.43 11.22 -6.25
CA PRO A 153 2.65 10.46 -5.29
C PRO A 153 3.55 9.51 -4.50
N VAL A 154 3.25 9.35 -3.22
CA VAL A 154 3.92 8.38 -2.33
C VAL A 154 2.93 7.33 -1.88
N ARG A 155 3.45 6.14 -1.58
CA ARG A 155 2.65 5.00 -1.14
C ARG A 155 3.22 4.36 0.12
N THR A 156 2.34 3.77 0.91
CA THR A 156 2.70 2.97 2.08
C THR A 156 1.76 1.80 2.21
N VAL A 157 2.22 0.71 2.81
CA VAL A 157 1.41 -0.48 3.06
C VAL A 157 0.99 -0.49 4.52
N ILE A 158 -0.30 -0.64 4.76
CA ILE A 158 -0.88 -0.75 6.09
C ILE A 158 -1.12 -2.22 6.38
N TYR A 159 -0.35 -2.75 7.31
CA TYR A 159 -0.52 -4.13 7.75
C TYR A 159 -1.75 -4.29 8.63
N PRO A 160 -2.42 -5.44 8.57
CA PRO A 160 -3.57 -5.71 9.41
C PRO A 160 -3.20 -5.71 10.90
N ARG A 161 -4.19 -5.60 11.74
CA ARG A 161 -4.02 -5.65 13.20
C ARG A 161 -3.42 -6.99 13.58
N ARG A 162 -2.40 -6.99 14.45
CA ARG A 162 -1.82 -8.23 14.97
C ARG A 162 -2.83 -8.94 15.85
N MET A 163 -3.09 -10.19 15.53
CA MET A 163 -3.93 -11.09 16.33
C MET A 163 -3.07 -12.26 16.82
N LYS A 164 -3.38 -12.75 18.03
CA LYS A 164 -2.81 -13.99 18.53
C LYS A 164 -3.80 -15.11 18.17
N VAL A 165 -3.37 -16.03 17.32
CA VAL A 165 -4.14 -17.19 16.92
C VAL A 165 -3.37 -18.43 17.38
N GLN A 166 -4.06 -19.38 17.96
CA GLN A 166 -3.51 -20.72 18.24
C GLN A 166 -3.95 -21.64 17.11
N LEU A 167 -2.99 -22.10 16.31
CA LEU A 167 -3.26 -23.02 15.24
C LEU A 167 -3.10 -24.45 15.75
N LEU A 168 -4.19 -25.19 15.81
CA LEU A 168 -4.21 -26.61 16.13
C LEU A 168 -4.38 -27.37 14.81
N LEU A 169 -3.31 -27.93 14.29
CA LEU A 169 -3.39 -28.82 13.15
C LEU A 169 -3.72 -30.23 13.65
N SER A 170 -4.94 -30.67 13.38
CA SER A 170 -5.34 -32.04 13.71
C SER A 170 -4.74 -33.00 12.68
N GLN A 171 -3.97 -33.98 13.13
CA GLN A 171 -3.49 -35.08 12.29
C GLN A 171 -4.60 -36.02 11.82
N ALA A 172 -5.83 -35.84 12.32
CA ALA A 172 -6.98 -36.70 11.98
C ALA A 172 -7.48 -36.59 10.53
N SER A 173 -6.93 -35.69 9.73
CA SER A 173 -7.24 -35.61 8.30
C SER A 173 -6.28 -36.40 7.42
N ALA A 174 -5.53 -37.33 7.98
CA ALA A 174 -4.82 -38.38 7.23
C ALA A 174 -5.81 -39.45 6.70
N GLY A 175 -6.98 -39.01 6.25
CA GLY A 175 -7.84 -39.81 5.39
C GLY A 175 -7.19 -39.91 4.03
N THR A 176 -6.85 -41.16 3.66
CA THR A 176 -6.44 -41.66 2.35
C THR A 176 -5.90 -40.59 1.38
N PRO A 177 -4.61 -40.65 1.07
CA PRO A 177 -4.04 -39.78 0.05
C PRO A 177 -4.79 -40.02 -1.25
N GLN A 178 -5.49 -38.99 -1.73
CA GLN A 178 -5.96 -39.00 -3.11
C GLN A 178 -4.73 -38.89 -4.00
N PRO A 179 -4.59 -39.78 -5.00
CA PRO A 179 -3.34 -39.93 -5.76
C PRO A 179 -3.10 -38.87 -6.84
N GLU A 180 -3.69 -37.68 -6.73
CA GLU A 180 -3.63 -36.66 -7.79
C GLU A 180 -2.73 -35.45 -7.49
N GLY A 181 -1.92 -35.48 -6.45
CA GLY A 181 -0.88 -34.49 -6.22
C GLY A 181 0.35 -34.77 -7.08
N LYS A 182 0.78 -33.83 -7.92
CA LYS A 182 2.06 -33.91 -8.63
C LYS A 182 3.16 -34.21 -7.62
N MET A 183 3.73 -35.43 -7.71
CA MET A 183 4.90 -35.84 -6.94
C MET A 183 6.00 -34.81 -7.10
N GLN A 184 6.35 -34.13 -6.02
CA GLN A 184 7.56 -33.34 -6.03
C GLN A 184 8.76 -34.28 -6.00
N ASN A 185 9.63 -34.13 -6.99
CA ASN A 185 10.81 -34.92 -7.28
C ASN A 185 11.91 -34.73 -6.20
N ARG A 186 11.64 -35.10 -4.94
CA ARG A 186 12.59 -35.01 -3.82
C ARG A 186 12.79 -36.34 -3.14
N LYS A 187 14.07 -36.65 -2.89
CA LYS A 187 14.48 -37.77 -2.03
C LYS A 187 13.92 -37.58 -0.64
N GLY A 188 13.17 -38.54 -0.12
CA GLY A 188 12.66 -38.58 1.24
C GLY A 188 13.06 -39.84 1.98
N ASN A 189 12.61 -39.97 3.21
CA ASN A 189 12.90 -41.11 4.10
C ASN A 189 11.66 -41.97 4.39
N ASP A 190 10.54 -41.76 3.72
CA ASP A 190 9.34 -42.59 3.96
C ASP A 190 9.35 -43.82 3.06
N PRO A 191 9.50 -45.03 3.63
CA PRO A 191 9.55 -46.28 2.90
C PRO A 191 8.17 -46.71 2.36
N SER A 192 7.07 -46.05 2.75
CA SER A 192 5.70 -46.43 2.34
C SER A 192 5.37 -46.02 0.91
N GLU A 193 6.01 -44.97 0.40
CA GLU A 193 5.82 -44.50 -0.97
C GLU A 193 7.12 -44.55 -1.78
N MET A 194 7.07 -45.27 -2.91
CA MET A 194 8.22 -45.36 -3.81
C MET A 194 8.19 -44.15 -4.76
N PHE A 195 9.30 -43.42 -4.73
CA PHE A 195 9.54 -42.29 -5.62
C PHE A 195 10.13 -42.73 -6.96
N ASP A 196 11.20 -43.53 -6.92
CA ASP A 196 11.93 -43.94 -8.10
C ASP A 196 12.68 -45.26 -7.85
N LEU A 197 13.09 -45.88 -8.94
CA LEU A 197 13.93 -47.09 -8.97
C LEU A 197 15.26 -46.73 -9.61
N ARG A 198 16.36 -46.85 -8.85
CA ARG A 198 17.71 -46.63 -9.41
C ARG A 198 18.62 -47.78 -9.11
N GLU A 199 19.72 -47.88 -9.80
CA GLU A 199 20.76 -48.85 -9.50
C GLU A 199 21.40 -48.57 -8.13
N TYR A 200 21.71 -49.63 -7.39
CA TYR A 200 22.38 -49.58 -6.12
C TYR A 200 23.82 -49.08 -6.29
N VAL A 201 24.22 -48.15 -5.44
CA VAL A 201 25.60 -47.65 -5.36
C VAL A 201 26.16 -48.05 -4.00
N PRO A 202 27.45 -48.52 -3.91
CA PRO A 202 28.08 -48.88 -2.62
C PRO A 202 27.96 -47.72 -1.63
N GLY A 203 27.34 -47.99 -0.44
CA GLY A 203 27.05 -47.01 0.59
C GLY A 203 25.54 -46.73 0.75
N ASP A 204 24.69 -47.23 -0.12
CA ASP A 204 23.24 -47.15 0.04
C ASP A 204 22.73 -48.20 1.07
N ASP A 205 21.58 -47.93 1.67
CA ASP A 205 20.96 -48.87 2.60
C ASP A 205 20.44 -50.12 1.91
N VAL A 206 21.02 -51.24 2.23
CA VAL A 206 20.70 -52.60 1.70
C VAL A 206 19.23 -52.98 1.93
N ARG A 207 18.60 -52.43 2.95
CA ARG A 207 17.17 -52.67 3.28
C ARG A 207 16.23 -52.10 2.23
N SER A 208 16.70 -51.13 1.47
CA SER A 208 15.93 -50.47 0.43
C SER A 208 16.05 -51.15 -0.95
N ILE A 209 16.76 -52.26 -1.04
CA ILE A 209 16.90 -53.03 -2.30
C ILE A 209 15.58 -53.71 -2.67
N HIS A 210 15.18 -53.50 -3.96
CA HIS A 210 14.02 -54.18 -4.53
C HIS A 210 14.34 -55.56 -5.06
N TRP A 211 14.52 -56.54 -4.14
CA TRP A 211 15.01 -57.91 -4.44
C TRP A 211 14.25 -58.57 -5.62
N LYS A 212 12.93 -58.42 -5.69
CA LYS A 212 12.11 -59.03 -6.75
C LYS A 212 12.48 -58.47 -8.16
N LEU A 213 12.79 -57.19 -8.26
CA LEU A 213 13.16 -56.57 -9.53
C LEU A 213 14.62 -56.82 -9.86
N SER A 214 15.48 -56.73 -8.87
CA SER A 214 16.90 -57.03 -8.99
C SER A 214 17.17 -58.44 -9.49
N GLY A 215 16.38 -59.44 -9.04
CA GLY A 215 16.46 -60.81 -9.56
C GLY A 215 15.92 -61.02 -10.99
N LYS A 216 15.31 -60.01 -11.58
CA LYS A 216 14.87 -60.05 -12.99
C LYS A 216 15.81 -59.29 -13.95
N THR A 217 16.55 -58.34 -13.43
CA THR A 217 17.38 -57.43 -14.23
C THR A 217 18.88 -57.68 -14.11
N ASP A 218 19.27 -58.68 -13.29
CA ASP A 218 20.68 -58.99 -12.93
C ASP A 218 21.49 -57.79 -12.39
N THR A 219 20.81 -56.73 -12.02
CA THR A 219 21.38 -55.53 -11.38
C THR A 219 20.67 -55.23 -10.06
N LEU A 220 21.43 -54.79 -9.05
CA LEU A 220 20.82 -54.42 -7.77
C LEU A 220 20.05 -53.08 -7.93
N ILE A 221 18.74 -53.13 -7.80
CA ILE A 221 17.86 -51.97 -7.91
C ILE A 221 17.41 -51.54 -6.53
N LEU A 222 17.63 -50.25 -6.22
CA LEU A 222 17.21 -49.63 -4.96
C LEU A 222 15.88 -48.94 -5.12
N ARG A 223 15.00 -49.11 -4.14
CA ARG A 223 13.77 -48.28 -3.98
C ARG A 223 14.17 -46.99 -3.34
N GLN A 224 13.99 -45.89 -4.04
CA GLN A 224 14.17 -44.54 -3.49
C GLN A 224 12.86 -44.10 -2.86
N ALA A 225 12.87 -43.87 -1.55
CA ALA A 225 11.72 -43.38 -0.82
C ALA A 225 11.36 -41.95 -1.30
N SER A 226 10.07 -41.64 -1.37
CA SER A 226 9.60 -40.28 -1.56
C SER A 226 9.71 -39.50 -0.25
N ASP A 227 9.83 -38.21 -0.37
CA ASP A 227 9.55 -37.32 0.76
C ASP A 227 8.03 -37.13 0.79
N PRO A 228 7.30 -37.66 1.76
CA PRO A 228 5.89 -37.37 1.84
C PRO A 228 5.79 -35.86 1.96
N SER A 229 5.32 -35.21 0.90
CA SER A 229 4.93 -33.82 0.97
C SER A 229 3.74 -33.75 1.93
N LEU A 230 4.07 -33.79 3.20
CA LEU A 230 3.16 -33.68 4.33
C LEU A 230 2.37 -32.39 4.11
N TYR A 231 1.15 -32.55 3.58
CA TYR A 231 0.13 -31.51 3.48
C TYR A 231 0.58 -30.25 2.73
N ASN A 232 0.20 -30.15 1.48
CA ASN A 232 0.18 -28.86 0.80
C ASN A 232 -0.92 -27.99 1.43
N ILE A 233 -0.59 -27.30 2.53
CA ILE A 233 -1.48 -26.32 3.10
C ILE A 233 -1.55 -25.17 2.10
N VAL A 234 -2.74 -24.87 1.62
CA VAL A 234 -3.01 -23.71 0.78
C VAL A 234 -3.80 -22.71 1.58
N LEU A 235 -3.19 -21.55 1.83
CA LEU A 235 -3.85 -20.40 2.42
C LEU A 235 -4.44 -19.54 1.30
N LEU A 236 -5.74 -19.69 1.05
CA LEU A 236 -6.44 -18.86 0.08
C LEU A 236 -6.81 -17.53 0.73
N MET A 237 -6.26 -16.45 0.18
CA MET A 237 -6.49 -15.09 0.63
C MET A 237 -7.54 -14.42 -0.24
N ASP A 238 -8.79 -14.69 0.05
CA ASP A 238 -9.93 -14.13 -0.65
C ASP A 238 -10.50 -12.92 0.09
N PHE A 239 -10.43 -11.76 -0.55
CA PHE A 239 -11.18 -10.57 -0.13
C PHE A 239 -12.43 -10.45 -1.00
N GLY A 240 -13.43 -11.23 -0.71
CA GLY A 240 -14.73 -11.06 -1.36
C GLY A 240 -15.25 -9.64 -1.15
N ILE A 241 -15.20 -8.79 -2.19
CA ILE A 241 -15.66 -7.40 -2.12
C ILE A 241 -17.18 -7.34 -2.07
N GLU A 242 -17.82 -8.33 -2.68
CA GLU A 242 -19.27 -8.42 -2.77
C GLU A 242 -19.74 -9.75 -2.17
N LYS A 243 -20.63 -9.65 -1.21
CA LYS A 243 -21.35 -10.77 -0.63
C LYS A 243 -22.82 -10.59 -0.97
N ASN A 244 -23.38 -11.51 -1.77
CA ASN A 244 -24.77 -11.45 -2.23
C ASN A 244 -25.12 -10.17 -3.04
N GLY A 245 -24.18 -9.58 -3.77
CA GLY A 245 -24.39 -8.35 -4.55
C GLY A 245 -24.27 -7.06 -3.75
N GLU A 246 -23.95 -7.15 -2.44
CA GLU A 246 -23.65 -6.00 -1.61
C GLU A 246 -22.16 -5.92 -1.28
N PRO A 247 -21.60 -4.70 -1.17
CA PRO A 247 -20.19 -4.54 -0.83
C PRO A 247 -19.92 -5.08 0.58
N THR A 248 -18.88 -5.91 0.70
CA THR A 248 -18.47 -6.48 1.99
C THR A 248 -18.09 -5.36 2.96
N PRO A 249 -18.61 -5.38 4.21
CA PRO A 249 -18.27 -4.37 5.21
C PRO A 249 -16.75 -4.27 5.44
N LEU A 250 -16.26 -3.05 5.61
CA LEU A 250 -14.85 -2.78 5.83
C LEU A 250 -14.26 -3.56 7.01
N GLU A 251 -15.03 -3.73 8.07
CA GLU A 251 -14.62 -4.44 9.28
C GLU A 251 -14.39 -5.93 9.00
N GLU A 252 -15.22 -6.55 8.17
CA GLU A 252 -15.07 -7.94 7.76
C GLU A 252 -13.81 -8.13 6.91
N LEU A 253 -13.54 -7.25 5.95
CA LEU A 253 -12.33 -7.27 5.14
C LEU A 253 -11.06 -7.13 5.99
N ASN A 254 -11.08 -6.19 6.92
CA ASN A 254 -9.97 -5.98 7.84
C ASN A 254 -9.76 -7.17 8.77
N ALA A 255 -10.86 -7.79 9.26
CA ALA A 255 -10.80 -8.98 10.09
C ALA A 255 -10.26 -10.19 9.32
N ALA A 256 -10.72 -10.42 8.09
CA ALA A 256 -10.22 -11.48 7.22
C ALA A 256 -8.71 -11.33 6.96
N ALA A 257 -8.27 -10.11 6.67
CA ALA A 257 -6.84 -9.80 6.50
C ALA A 257 -6.02 -10.07 7.77
N ALA A 258 -6.56 -9.71 8.94
CA ALA A 258 -5.89 -9.93 10.21
C ALA A 258 -5.77 -11.41 10.55
N VAL A 259 -6.84 -12.19 10.31
CA VAL A 259 -6.84 -13.65 10.51
C VAL A 259 -5.85 -14.33 9.55
N ALA A 260 -5.89 -14.01 8.26
CA ALA A 260 -4.98 -14.60 7.27
C ALA A 260 -3.51 -14.30 7.60
N ALA A 261 -3.20 -13.06 7.98
CA ALA A 261 -1.86 -12.67 8.41
C ALA A 261 -1.43 -13.39 9.69
N ALA A 262 -2.33 -13.60 10.65
CA ALA A 262 -2.05 -14.31 11.89
C ALA A 262 -1.81 -15.81 11.66
N VAL A 263 -2.66 -16.46 10.85
CA VAL A 263 -2.52 -17.87 10.47
C VAL A 263 -1.21 -18.09 9.72
N GLY A 264 -0.90 -17.31 8.69
CA GLY A 264 0.35 -17.43 7.97
C GLY A 264 1.59 -17.19 8.85
N THR A 265 1.50 -16.24 9.79
CA THR A 265 2.59 -16.03 10.78
C THR A 265 2.79 -17.26 11.66
N GLN A 266 1.72 -17.89 12.12
CA GLN A 266 1.80 -19.10 12.97
C GLN A 266 2.35 -20.30 12.18
N LEU A 267 1.94 -20.49 10.93
CA LEU A 267 2.49 -21.56 10.07
C LEU A 267 4.01 -21.41 9.92
N VAL A 268 4.49 -20.19 9.64
CA VAL A 268 5.94 -19.93 9.54
C VAL A 268 6.66 -20.14 10.87
N GLN A 269 6.06 -19.72 11.99
CA GLN A 269 6.66 -19.94 13.33
C GLN A 269 6.75 -21.41 13.71
N GLN A 270 5.82 -22.23 13.23
CA GLN A 270 5.84 -23.69 13.41
C GLN A 270 6.71 -24.39 12.36
N HIS A 271 7.45 -23.65 11.53
CA HIS A 271 8.28 -24.18 10.44
C HIS A 271 7.50 -25.03 9.41
N ILE A 272 6.22 -24.73 9.23
CA ILE A 272 5.37 -25.39 8.25
C ILE A 272 5.43 -24.64 6.95
N THR A 273 5.83 -25.31 5.86
CA THR A 273 5.77 -24.76 4.51
C THR A 273 4.36 -24.79 4.00
N PHE A 274 3.93 -23.73 3.35
CA PHE A 274 2.59 -23.64 2.78
C PHE A 274 2.60 -22.82 1.50
N SER A 275 1.55 -22.98 0.70
CA SER A 275 1.30 -22.15 -0.47
C SER A 275 0.25 -21.10 -0.15
N ALA A 276 0.52 -19.84 -0.45
CA ALA A 276 -0.47 -18.77 -0.35
C ALA A 276 -1.03 -18.50 -1.76
N ALA A 277 -2.33 -18.59 -1.90
CA ALA A 277 -3.02 -18.35 -3.16
C ALA A 277 -3.71 -16.98 -3.10
N VAL A 278 -3.34 -16.10 -4.02
CA VAL A 278 -3.87 -14.74 -4.12
C VAL A 278 -4.63 -14.60 -5.42
N PRO A 279 -5.91 -14.29 -5.38
CA PRO A 279 -6.68 -14.04 -6.58
C PRO A 279 -6.29 -12.71 -7.21
N THR A 280 -6.02 -12.75 -8.51
CA THR A 280 -5.70 -11.58 -9.33
C THR A 280 -6.64 -11.50 -10.52
N ARG A 281 -6.63 -10.39 -11.27
CA ARG A 281 -7.44 -10.24 -12.49
C ARG A 281 -7.12 -11.29 -13.55
N ASN A 282 -5.92 -11.87 -13.53
CA ASN A 282 -5.43 -12.82 -14.52
C ASN A 282 -5.56 -14.28 -14.04
N GLY A 283 -6.17 -14.51 -12.88
CA GLY A 283 -6.31 -15.84 -12.28
C GLY A 283 -5.74 -15.90 -10.87
N LEU A 284 -5.43 -17.10 -10.41
CA LEU A 284 -4.90 -17.36 -9.08
C LEU A 284 -3.36 -17.36 -9.13
N GLU A 285 -2.73 -16.46 -8.40
CA GLU A 285 -1.28 -16.47 -8.20
C GLU A 285 -0.93 -17.25 -6.95
N ILE A 286 0.00 -18.19 -7.06
CA ILE A 286 0.43 -19.08 -5.97
C ILE A 286 1.84 -18.73 -5.57
N TYR A 287 2.04 -18.45 -4.27
CA TYR A 287 3.32 -18.15 -3.65
C TYR A 287 3.70 -19.25 -2.68
N GLU A 288 4.86 -19.86 -2.87
CA GLU A 288 5.40 -20.82 -1.91
C GLU A 288 6.07 -20.07 -0.76
N VAL A 289 5.62 -20.32 0.48
CA VAL A 289 6.11 -19.66 1.69
C VAL A 289 6.84 -20.68 2.55
N ARG A 290 8.16 -20.48 2.66
CA ARG A 290 9.06 -21.33 3.49
C ARG A 290 9.65 -20.56 4.67
N THR A 291 9.86 -19.26 4.48
CA THR A 291 10.54 -18.42 5.47
C THR A 291 9.68 -17.22 5.86
N GLN A 292 10.02 -16.61 7.00
CA GLN A 292 9.38 -15.34 7.43
C GLN A 292 9.54 -14.23 6.39
N LYS A 293 10.65 -14.24 5.66
CA LYS A 293 10.91 -13.24 4.61
C LYS A 293 9.97 -13.43 3.42
N ASP A 294 9.77 -14.67 2.97
CA ASP A 294 8.87 -15.01 1.87
C ASP A 294 7.45 -14.60 2.24
N PHE A 295 7.03 -14.91 3.48
CA PHE A 295 5.72 -14.52 3.98
C PHE A 295 5.52 -13.00 4.00
N GLN A 296 6.52 -12.24 4.45
CA GLN A 296 6.43 -10.78 4.46
C GLN A 296 6.32 -10.21 3.04
N GLN A 297 7.10 -10.73 2.09
CA GLN A 297 7.04 -10.31 0.69
C GLN A 297 5.67 -10.61 0.07
N MET A 298 5.17 -11.82 0.28
CA MET A 298 3.85 -12.22 -0.17
C MET A 298 2.74 -11.35 0.45
N LEU A 299 2.82 -11.07 1.75
CA LEU A 299 1.84 -10.24 2.44
C LEU A 299 1.82 -8.80 1.90
N ILE A 300 2.98 -8.21 1.62
CA ILE A 300 3.09 -6.90 0.98
C ILE A 300 2.43 -6.95 -0.41
N HIS A 301 2.76 -7.97 -1.19
CA HIS A 301 2.21 -8.13 -2.52
C HIS A 301 0.69 -8.24 -2.48
N TRP A 302 0.16 -9.11 -1.62
CA TRP A 302 -1.27 -9.26 -1.41
C TRP A 302 -1.98 -7.96 -0.99
N MET A 303 -1.37 -7.16 -0.10
CA MET A 303 -1.93 -5.87 0.34
C MET A 303 -1.93 -4.81 -0.76
N CYS A 304 -1.12 -4.96 -1.79
CA CYS A 304 -1.03 -4.03 -2.92
C CYS A 304 -1.98 -4.36 -4.07
N PHE A 305 -2.57 -5.55 -4.09
CA PHE A 305 -3.53 -5.91 -5.14
C PHE A 305 -4.89 -5.27 -4.91
N PRO A 306 -5.48 -4.70 -5.97
CA PRO A 306 -6.89 -4.32 -5.92
C PRO A 306 -7.72 -5.60 -5.81
N PRO A 307 -8.73 -5.63 -4.96
CA PRO A 307 -9.61 -6.76 -4.83
C PRO A 307 -10.34 -7.02 -6.16
N VAL A 308 -10.55 -8.29 -6.47
CA VAL A 308 -11.20 -8.72 -7.71
C VAL A 308 -12.63 -9.16 -7.38
N SER A 309 -13.60 -8.65 -8.12
CA SER A 309 -14.97 -9.16 -8.04
C SER A 309 -15.05 -10.53 -8.76
N TYR A 310 -15.47 -11.56 -8.03
CA TYR A 310 -15.44 -12.96 -8.48
C TYR A 310 -16.69 -13.40 -9.25
N THR A 311 -17.21 -12.61 -10.13
CA THR A 311 -18.34 -13.09 -10.94
C THR A 311 -17.97 -14.25 -11.87
N HIS A 312 -16.67 -14.59 -12.07
CA HIS A 312 -16.22 -15.61 -13.02
C HIS A 312 -14.95 -16.38 -12.63
N LEU A 313 -14.61 -16.56 -11.35
CA LEU A 313 -13.58 -17.52 -10.99
C LEU A 313 -14.21 -18.93 -10.97
N THR A 314 -14.34 -19.54 -12.12
CA THR A 314 -14.40 -20.99 -12.18
C THR A 314 -13.02 -21.51 -11.81
N LEU A 315 -12.89 -22.07 -10.61
CA LEU A 315 -11.77 -22.97 -10.32
C LEU A 315 -11.72 -23.99 -11.48
N PRO A 316 -10.55 -24.24 -12.08
CA PRO A 316 -10.47 -25.28 -13.09
C PRO A 316 -10.85 -26.61 -12.42
N THR A 317 -12.10 -27.03 -12.63
CA THR A 317 -12.65 -28.27 -12.08
C THR A 317 -12.23 -29.49 -12.89
N LYS A 318 -11.34 -29.33 -13.87
CA LYS A 318 -10.76 -30.43 -14.65
C LYS A 318 -9.27 -30.16 -14.87
N LEU A 319 -8.45 -30.93 -14.18
CA LEU A 319 -7.18 -31.38 -14.74
C LEU A 319 -7.60 -32.37 -15.85
N GLU A 320 -7.55 -31.93 -17.11
CA GLU A 320 -7.57 -32.86 -18.23
C GLU A 320 -6.22 -33.60 -18.20
N VAL A 321 -6.34 -34.92 -18.17
CA VAL A 321 -5.29 -35.93 -18.26
C VAL A 321 -4.50 -35.79 -19.57
#